data_847202e2adcecf3700990e48485d9c64
#
_entry.id   847202e2adcecf3700990e48485d9c64
#
_cell.length_a   1.000
_cell.length_b   1.000
_cell.length_c   1.000
_cell.angle_alpha   90.00
_cell.angle_beta   90.00
_cell.angle_gamma   90.00
#
_symmetry.space_group_name_H-M   'P 1'
#
loop_
_entity.id
_entity.type
_entity.pdbx_description
1 polymer ?
#
loop_
_entity_poly.entity_id
_entity_poly.type
_entity_poly.pdbx_seq_one_letter_code
_entity_poly.pdbx_strand_id
1 'polypeptide(L)'
;KYIQLAQSADSFVSGKINFIENFVSYHKLKGYIQKDTSIEYESDYMHFSYEHINGTFYFEWKKKRMEYKRPKISYIPSERNIVSLIPDWKSQVSAYDCVLDFMKDWDIARKYVQTTPDILNLGLRYQYDETTKEDNIYLPTGFPIALTNSSSGVQSIVPMYVCLDYITREIYNAENDKDKKRTELEREKYNNLLFNLYNQSKNIEIKSENKRIPIQLTIANEDFLFGNEDSANAFKDYVNRYTLIQGSDVYLEEPENNLFPPTQCQFTDWLIELSKRRKKTVSLFVCIQEY
;
A
#
# COMPACT_ATOMS: atom_id res chain seq x y z
N LYS A 1 -1.90 -3.69 -4.38
CA LYS A 1 -1.98 -5.03 -4.98
C LYS A 1 -3.32 -5.32 -5.63
N TYR A 2 -4.46 -5.08 -4.94
CA TYR A 2 -5.80 -5.32 -5.52
C TYR A 2 -6.05 -4.54 -6.82
N ILE A 3 -5.51 -3.32 -6.95
CA ILE A 3 -5.59 -2.57 -8.21
C ILE A 3 -4.71 -3.21 -9.28
N GLN A 4 -3.53 -3.70 -8.92
CA GLN A 4 -2.69 -4.44 -9.86
C GLN A 4 -3.33 -5.75 -10.29
N LEU A 5 -3.96 -6.50 -9.37
CA LEU A 5 -4.77 -7.66 -9.71
C LEU A 5 -5.94 -7.30 -10.62
N ALA A 6 -6.70 -6.26 -10.29
CA ALA A 6 -7.82 -5.81 -11.10
C ALA A 6 -7.38 -5.26 -12.48
N GLN A 7 -6.26 -4.52 -12.55
CA GLN A 7 -5.69 -4.06 -13.82
C GLN A 7 -5.01 -5.16 -14.62
N SER A 8 -4.55 -6.22 -13.94
CA SER A 8 -3.87 -7.37 -14.54
C SER A 8 -4.79 -8.57 -14.72
N ALA A 9 -6.02 -8.52 -14.20
CA ALA A 9 -6.96 -9.65 -14.24
C ALA A 9 -7.16 -10.17 -15.66
N ASP A 10 -7.39 -9.27 -16.63
CA ASP A 10 -7.55 -9.64 -18.05
C ASP A 10 -6.30 -10.33 -18.60
N SER A 11 -5.11 -9.92 -18.14
CA SER A 11 -3.84 -10.52 -18.55
C SER A 11 -3.63 -11.90 -17.92
N PHE A 12 -4.09 -12.12 -16.70
CA PHE A 12 -4.07 -13.44 -16.06
C PHE A 12 -5.13 -14.37 -16.64
N VAL A 13 -6.37 -13.88 -16.82
CA VAL A 13 -7.46 -14.65 -17.44
C VAL A 13 -7.11 -15.06 -18.86
N SER A 14 -6.51 -14.17 -19.66
CA SER A 14 -6.08 -14.45 -21.01
C SER A 14 -4.79 -15.27 -21.13
N GLY A 15 -4.12 -15.58 -20.00
CA GLY A 15 -2.86 -16.30 -19.98
C GLY A 15 -1.65 -15.51 -20.51
N LYS A 16 -1.79 -14.21 -20.78
CA LYS A 16 -0.66 -13.36 -21.20
C LYS A 16 0.41 -13.24 -20.11
N ILE A 17 -0.01 -13.30 -18.84
CA ILE A 17 0.87 -13.31 -17.68
C ILE A 17 0.54 -14.56 -16.86
N ASN A 18 1.56 -15.33 -16.50
CA ASN A 18 1.39 -16.50 -15.65
C ASN A 18 1.17 -16.04 -14.20
N PHE A 19 -0.04 -16.25 -13.68
CA PHE A 19 -0.41 -15.86 -12.33
C PHE A 19 0.47 -16.52 -11.28
N ILE A 20 0.62 -17.85 -11.33
CA ILE A 20 1.32 -18.61 -10.28
C ILE A 20 2.81 -18.26 -10.22
N GLU A 21 3.48 -18.09 -11.37
CA GLU A 21 4.88 -17.69 -11.40
C GLU A 21 5.11 -16.34 -10.76
N ASN A 22 4.24 -15.36 -11.08
CA ASN A 22 4.29 -14.04 -10.46
C ASN A 22 4.01 -14.09 -8.96
N PHE A 23 3.00 -14.88 -8.54
CA PHE A 23 2.62 -15.03 -7.15
C PHE A 23 3.74 -15.68 -6.33
N VAL A 24 4.30 -16.79 -6.82
CA VAL A 24 5.40 -17.53 -6.18
C VAL A 24 6.66 -16.67 -6.09
N SER A 25 7.02 -15.99 -7.18
CA SER A 25 8.20 -15.12 -7.21
C SER A 25 8.07 -13.96 -6.22
N TYR A 26 6.92 -13.28 -6.25
CA TYR A 26 6.67 -12.13 -5.39
C TYR A 26 6.67 -12.48 -3.89
N HIS A 27 6.02 -13.57 -3.53
CA HIS A 27 5.89 -14.02 -2.14
C HIS A 27 6.98 -14.99 -1.68
N LYS A 28 7.97 -15.29 -2.54
CA LYS A 28 9.08 -16.23 -2.25
C LYS A 28 8.59 -17.64 -1.88
N LEU A 29 7.50 -18.09 -2.49
CA LEU A 29 6.85 -19.37 -2.18
C LEU A 29 7.37 -20.56 -3.03
N LYS A 30 8.61 -20.50 -3.52
CA LYS A 30 9.22 -21.60 -4.28
C LYS A 30 9.28 -22.87 -3.42
N GLY A 31 8.70 -23.95 -3.93
CA GLY A 31 8.63 -25.23 -3.23
C GLY A 31 7.37 -25.45 -2.38
N TYR A 32 6.56 -24.41 -2.14
CA TYR A 32 5.28 -24.54 -1.42
C TYR A 32 4.10 -24.93 -2.33
N ILE A 33 4.24 -24.72 -3.64
CA ILE A 33 3.17 -25.03 -4.59
C ILE A 33 3.22 -26.51 -4.97
N GLN A 34 2.12 -27.21 -4.73
CA GLN A 34 1.91 -28.62 -5.05
C GLN A 34 0.86 -28.76 -6.16
N LYS A 35 0.71 -29.98 -6.72
CA LYS A 35 -0.21 -30.22 -7.83
C LYS A 35 -1.67 -29.87 -7.52
N ASP A 36 -2.08 -30.05 -6.28
CA ASP A 36 -3.42 -29.81 -5.76
C ASP A 36 -3.59 -28.42 -5.11
N THR A 37 -2.59 -27.54 -5.25
CA THR A 37 -2.68 -26.19 -4.70
C THR A 37 -3.82 -25.43 -5.35
N SER A 38 -4.72 -24.91 -4.52
CA SER A 38 -5.73 -23.92 -4.90
C SER A 38 -5.53 -22.62 -4.12
N ILE A 39 -5.79 -21.49 -4.78
CA ILE A 39 -5.72 -20.16 -4.18
C ILE A 39 -7.04 -19.48 -4.45
N GLU A 40 -7.74 -19.09 -3.40
CA GLU A 40 -9.02 -18.40 -3.51
C GLU A 40 -8.99 -17.11 -2.68
N TYR A 41 -9.59 -16.08 -3.23
CA TYR A 41 -9.81 -14.81 -2.53
C TYR A 41 -11.20 -14.29 -2.83
N GLU A 42 -11.95 -14.02 -1.77
CA GLU A 42 -13.29 -13.47 -1.86
C GLU A 42 -13.44 -12.24 -0.97
N SER A 43 -14.08 -11.22 -1.50
CA SER A 43 -14.47 -10.01 -0.77
C SER A 43 -15.86 -9.56 -1.23
N ASP A 44 -16.39 -8.50 -0.63
CA ASP A 44 -17.63 -7.86 -1.09
C ASP A 44 -17.53 -7.30 -2.52
N TYR A 45 -16.32 -7.06 -3.01
CA TYR A 45 -16.07 -6.34 -4.25
C TYR A 45 -15.61 -7.21 -5.41
N MET A 46 -14.85 -8.25 -5.13
CA MET A 46 -14.26 -9.12 -6.13
C MET A 46 -14.09 -10.54 -5.61
N HIS A 47 -14.04 -11.48 -6.56
CA HIS A 47 -13.66 -12.86 -6.32
C HIS A 47 -12.59 -13.26 -7.33
N PHE A 48 -11.56 -13.97 -6.93
CA PHE A 48 -10.69 -14.70 -7.83
C PHE A 48 -10.35 -16.08 -7.27
N SER A 49 -10.12 -17.02 -8.16
CA SER A 49 -9.61 -18.34 -7.81
C SER A 49 -8.54 -18.78 -8.80
N TYR A 50 -7.62 -19.60 -8.33
CA TYR A 50 -6.61 -20.24 -9.14
C TYR A 50 -6.48 -21.72 -8.74
N GLU A 51 -6.55 -22.61 -9.73
CA GLU A 51 -6.32 -24.04 -9.54
C GLU A 51 -5.05 -24.46 -10.28
N HIS A 52 -4.05 -24.94 -9.53
CA HIS A 52 -2.74 -25.28 -10.10
C HIS A 52 -2.81 -26.51 -11.00
N ILE A 53 -3.65 -27.50 -10.68
CA ILE A 53 -3.81 -28.73 -11.46
C ILE A 53 -4.22 -28.48 -12.91
N ASN A 54 -5.03 -27.44 -13.13
CA ASN A 54 -5.56 -27.05 -14.45
C ASN A 54 -4.88 -25.79 -14.99
N GLY A 55 -4.06 -25.11 -14.18
CA GLY A 55 -3.48 -23.80 -14.51
C GLY A 55 -4.50 -22.71 -14.76
N THR A 56 -5.71 -22.86 -14.22
CA THR A 56 -6.85 -21.98 -14.52
C THR A 56 -6.94 -20.84 -13.52
N PHE A 57 -6.98 -19.60 -14.03
CA PHE A 57 -7.22 -18.40 -13.25
C PHE A 57 -8.60 -17.83 -13.60
N TYR A 58 -9.43 -17.62 -12.58
CA TYR A 58 -10.76 -17.01 -12.68
C TYR A 58 -10.77 -15.69 -11.92
N PHE A 59 -11.48 -14.69 -12.45
CA PHE A 59 -11.68 -13.40 -11.81
C PHE A 59 -13.05 -12.83 -12.16
N GLU A 60 -13.75 -12.30 -11.17
CA GLU A 60 -15.00 -11.55 -11.37
C GLU A 60 -15.11 -10.35 -10.43
N TRP A 61 -15.74 -9.28 -10.93
CA TRP A 61 -16.21 -8.18 -10.11
C TRP A 61 -17.59 -8.46 -9.56
N LYS A 62 -17.78 -8.29 -8.26
CA LYS A 62 -19.10 -8.42 -7.62
C LYS A 62 -19.94 -7.15 -7.77
N LYS A 63 -21.23 -7.25 -7.42
CA LYS A 63 -22.19 -6.14 -7.53
C LYS A 63 -21.77 -4.89 -6.77
N LYS A 64 -21.14 -5.06 -5.60
CA LYS A 64 -20.66 -3.95 -4.75
C LYS A 64 -19.32 -3.32 -5.19
N ARG A 65 -18.78 -3.67 -6.36
CA ARG A 65 -17.49 -3.13 -6.85
C ARG A 65 -17.39 -1.60 -6.81
N MET A 66 -18.51 -0.89 -7.00
CA MET A 66 -18.55 0.57 -6.99
C MET A 66 -18.38 1.17 -5.57
N GLU A 67 -18.55 0.37 -4.53
CA GLU A 67 -18.33 0.73 -3.13
C GLU A 67 -16.87 0.49 -2.69
N TYR A 68 -16.06 -0.09 -3.56
CA TYR A 68 -14.65 -0.39 -3.27
C TYR A 68 -13.90 0.86 -2.83
N LYS A 69 -13.19 0.72 -1.72
CA LYS A 69 -12.32 1.75 -1.14
C LYS A 69 -10.88 1.24 -1.23
N ARG A 70 -10.05 1.96 -1.97
CA ARG A 70 -8.65 1.57 -2.15
C ARG A 70 -7.86 1.67 -0.85
N PRO A 71 -7.34 0.56 -0.29
CA PRO A 71 -6.40 0.62 0.81
C PRO A 71 -4.96 0.81 0.31
N LYS A 72 -4.10 1.41 1.11
CA LYS A 72 -2.68 1.15 1.04
C LYS A 72 -2.42 -0.20 1.69
N ILE A 73 -1.88 -1.15 0.93
CA ILE A 73 -1.42 -2.42 1.48
C ILE A 73 0.09 -2.31 1.65
N SER A 74 0.56 -2.54 2.87
CA SER A 74 1.97 -2.58 3.18
C SER A 74 2.32 -3.84 3.96
N TYR A 75 3.47 -4.40 3.65
CA TYR A 75 4.06 -5.52 4.36
C TYR A 75 5.37 -5.08 4.95
N ILE A 76 5.52 -5.24 6.27
CA ILE A 76 6.74 -4.94 7.01
C ILE A 76 7.34 -6.27 7.46
N PRO A 77 8.45 -6.71 6.81
CA PRO A 77 9.03 -8.03 7.04
C PRO A 77 9.79 -8.11 8.37
N SER A 78 10.11 -9.32 8.78
CA SER A 78 11.01 -9.59 9.92
C SER A 78 12.41 -9.03 9.67
N GLU A 79 12.89 -9.05 8.41
CA GLU A 79 14.19 -8.54 7.97
C GLU A 79 14.20 -7.01 7.75
N ARG A 80 13.30 -6.26 8.37
CA ARG A 80 13.16 -4.80 8.19
C ARG A 80 14.41 -3.98 8.49
N ASN A 81 15.37 -4.53 9.24
CA ASN A 81 16.67 -3.91 9.48
C ASN A 81 17.55 -3.83 8.21
N ILE A 82 17.21 -4.54 7.13
CA ILE A 82 17.92 -4.49 5.84
C ILE A 82 18.07 -3.06 5.31
N VAL A 83 17.09 -2.19 5.56
CA VAL A 83 17.13 -0.78 5.12
C VAL A 83 18.21 0.03 5.82
N SER A 84 18.66 -0.42 6.99
CA SER A 84 19.80 0.17 7.73
C SER A 84 21.11 -0.33 7.20
N LEU A 85 21.17 -1.58 6.72
CA LEU A 85 22.40 -2.26 6.30
C LEU A 85 22.78 -1.93 4.86
N ILE A 86 21.82 -1.61 4.01
CA ILE A 86 22.02 -1.35 2.57
C ILE A 86 21.43 0.01 2.21
N PRO A 87 22.12 1.13 2.52
CA PRO A 87 21.60 2.49 2.24
C PRO A 87 21.36 2.75 0.75
N ASP A 88 22.19 2.21 -0.13
CA ASP A 88 22.08 2.34 -1.60
C ASP A 88 21.52 1.06 -2.27
N TRP A 89 20.42 0.55 -1.71
CA TRP A 89 19.78 -0.69 -2.20
C TRP A 89 19.27 -0.60 -3.65
N LYS A 90 18.98 0.61 -4.14
CA LYS A 90 18.42 0.82 -5.50
C LYS A 90 19.36 0.33 -6.61
N SER A 91 20.66 0.39 -6.37
CA SER A 91 21.67 -0.10 -7.31
C SER A 91 21.90 -1.61 -7.24
N GLN A 92 21.45 -2.26 -6.16
CA GLN A 92 21.84 -3.64 -5.83
C GLN A 92 20.69 -4.66 -5.97
N VAL A 93 19.44 -4.22 -5.96
CA VAL A 93 18.26 -5.11 -5.97
C VAL A 93 17.64 -5.18 -7.36
N SER A 94 17.70 -6.36 -7.98
CA SER A 94 17.14 -6.62 -9.31
C SER A 94 15.80 -7.38 -9.29
N ALA A 95 15.46 -8.05 -8.19
CA ALA A 95 14.24 -8.85 -8.09
C ALA A 95 13.11 -8.05 -7.43
N TYR A 96 11.91 -8.10 -8.03
CA TYR A 96 10.71 -7.51 -7.46
C TYR A 96 10.04 -8.49 -6.51
N ASP A 97 10.07 -8.20 -5.21
CA ASP A 97 9.43 -8.99 -4.16
C ASP A 97 8.84 -8.11 -3.04
N CYS A 98 8.29 -8.76 -2.00
CA CYS A 98 7.66 -8.07 -0.88
C CYS A 98 8.66 -7.25 -0.04
N VAL A 99 9.93 -7.68 0.05
CA VAL A 99 10.98 -6.93 0.76
C VAL A 99 11.33 -5.66 0.01
N LEU A 100 11.45 -5.74 -1.32
CA LEU A 100 11.68 -4.56 -2.15
C LEU A 100 10.53 -3.54 -2.04
N ASP A 101 9.28 -4.00 -1.93
CA ASP A 101 8.14 -3.10 -1.71
C ASP A 101 8.26 -2.39 -0.36
N PHE A 102 8.68 -3.10 0.70
CA PHE A 102 8.97 -2.48 1.99
C PHE A 102 10.10 -1.45 1.90
N MET A 103 11.21 -1.76 1.21
CA MET A 103 12.32 -0.83 1.03
C MET A 103 11.90 0.45 0.29
N LYS A 104 10.99 0.34 -0.69
CA LYS A 104 10.38 1.49 -1.37
C LYS A 104 9.48 2.30 -0.43
N ASP A 105 8.66 1.63 0.37
CA ASP A 105 7.81 2.28 1.37
C ASP A 105 8.67 3.03 2.40
N TRP A 106 9.78 2.44 2.86
CA TRP A 106 10.77 3.09 3.72
C TRP A 106 11.37 4.35 3.07
N ASP A 107 11.84 4.26 1.82
CA ASP A 107 12.46 5.41 1.13
C ASP A 107 11.48 6.58 0.95
N ILE A 108 10.19 6.30 0.85
CA ILE A 108 9.14 7.31 0.84
C ILE A 108 8.90 7.81 2.27
N ALA A 109 8.69 6.91 3.22
CA ALA A 109 8.32 7.24 4.59
C ALA A 109 9.35 8.17 5.26
N ARG A 110 10.65 7.87 5.15
CA ARG A 110 11.71 8.69 5.75
C ARG A 110 11.75 10.13 5.23
N LYS A 111 11.36 10.37 3.97
CA LYS A 111 11.30 11.71 3.37
C LYS A 111 10.11 12.54 3.87
N TYR A 112 9.00 11.88 4.20
CA TYR A 112 7.80 12.55 4.71
C TYR A 112 7.84 12.74 6.22
N VAL A 113 8.32 11.75 6.96
CA VAL A 113 8.41 11.82 8.42
C VAL A 113 9.56 12.73 8.87
N GLN A 114 10.67 12.76 8.13
CA GLN A 114 11.90 13.54 8.35
C GLN A 114 12.43 13.51 9.79
N THR A 115 11.60 13.83 10.78
CA THR A 115 11.94 13.78 12.20
C THR A 115 10.82 13.11 13.00
N THR A 116 11.18 12.36 14.04
CA THR A 116 10.21 11.78 14.97
C THR A 116 10.26 12.47 16.33
N PRO A 117 9.18 12.43 17.12
CA PRO A 117 9.28 12.58 18.58
C PRO A 117 10.11 11.45 19.19
N ASP A 118 10.17 11.40 20.50
CA ASP A 118 10.76 10.26 21.21
C ASP A 118 10.03 8.96 20.84
N ILE A 119 10.76 8.05 20.20
CA ILE A 119 10.21 6.77 19.72
C ILE A 119 9.91 5.91 20.96
N LEU A 120 8.62 5.61 21.20
CA LEU A 120 8.13 4.75 22.27
C LEU A 120 8.64 5.14 23.66
N ASN A 121 8.96 6.39 23.94
CA ASN A 121 9.60 6.87 25.17
C ASN A 121 10.93 6.17 25.52
N LEU A 122 11.68 5.74 24.50
CA LEU A 122 12.99 5.11 24.66
C LEU A 122 14.15 6.12 24.73
N GLY A 123 13.85 7.42 24.70
CA GLY A 123 14.87 8.46 24.57
C GLY A 123 15.52 8.52 23.19
N LEU A 124 14.88 7.95 22.17
CA LEU A 124 15.37 7.88 20.81
C LEU A 124 14.57 8.81 19.90
N ARG A 125 15.24 9.67 19.15
CA ARG A 125 14.63 10.46 18.07
C ARG A 125 15.31 10.11 16.76
N TYR A 126 14.53 9.96 15.72
CA TYR A 126 15.02 9.72 14.36
C TYR A 126 14.98 11.02 13.55
N GLN A 127 15.97 11.21 12.68
CA GLN A 127 16.00 12.28 11.70
C GLN A 127 16.63 11.79 10.40
N TYR A 128 15.97 12.08 9.29
CA TYR A 128 16.51 11.90 7.94
C TYR A 128 17.10 13.22 7.44
N ASP A 129 18.34 13.20 6.97
CA ASP A 129 18.98 14.32 6.30
C ASP A 129 18.92 14.12 4.78
N GLU A 130 18.12 14.95 4.10
CA GLU A 130 17.97 14.87 2.65
C GLU A 130 19.26 15.26 1.90
N THR A 131 20.14 16.06 2.50
CA THR A 131 21.37 16.55 1.85
C THR A 131 22.42 15.46 1.82
N THR A 132 22.67 14.83 2.96
CA THR A 132 23.63 13.73 3.09
C THR A 132 23.02 12.37 2.77
N LYS A 133 21.68 12.28 2.75
CA LYS A 133 20.88 11.05 2.61
C LYS A 133 21.12 10.06 3.75
N GLU A 134 21.44 10.57 4.93
CA GLU A 134 21.73 9.78 6.11
C GLU A 134 20.53 9.69 7.04
N ASP A 135 20.36 8.50 7.60
CA ASP A 135 19.39 8.19 8.64
C ASP A 135 20.09 8.27 10.00
N ASN A 136 19.74 9.24 10.83
CA ASN A 136 20.40 9.55 12.09
C ASN A 136 19.49 9.32 13.29
N ILE A 137 20.06 8.78 14.36
CA ILE A 137 19.43 8.56 15.67
C ILE A 137 20.05 9.52 16.67
N TYR A 138 19.22 10.27 17.37
CA TYR A 138 19.63 11.16 18.44
C TYR A 138 19.25 10.54 19.79
N LEU A 139 20.26 10.36 20.64
CA LEU A 139 20.11 9.95 22.03
C LEU A 139 19.93 11.18 22.93
N PRO A 140 19.52 11.03 24.19
CA PRO A 140 19.45 12.13 25.17
C PRO A 140 20.77 12.87 25.38
N THR A 141 21.90 12.22 25.07
CA THR A 141 23.25 12.81 25.07
C THR A 141 23.46 13.87 24.01
N GLY A 142 22.57 13.96 22.99
CA GLY A 142 22.59 14.95 21.94
C GLY A 142 23.48 14.64 20.74
N PHE A 143 24.32 13.60 20.79
CA PHE A 143 25.15 13.19 19.66
C PHE A 143 24.37 12.31 18.69
N PRO A 144 24.42 12.60 17.36
CA PRO A 144 23.82 11.74 16.36
C PRO A 144 24.64 10.45 16.19
N ILE A 145 23.95 9.34 15.99
CA ILE A 145 24.51 8.05 15.61
C ILE A 145 23.81 7.66 14.31
N ALA A 146 24.59 7.30 13.27
CA ALA A 146 24.00 6.78 12.05
C ALA A 146 23.20 5.50 12.36
N LEU A 147 22.01 5.36 11.76
CA LEU A 147 21.15 4.19 11.97
C LEU A 147 21.89 2.87 11.69
N THR A 148 22.77 2.87 10.70
CA THR A 148 23.65 1.72 10.37
C THR A 148 24.58 1.31 11.51
N ASN A 149 24.95 2.23 12.39
CA ASN A 149 25.86 2.00 13.50
C ASN A 149 25.14 1.81 14.85
N SER A 150 23.82 1.78 14.83
CA SER A 150 23.00 1.57 16.03
C SER A 150 22.85 0.08 16.36
N SER A 151 22.28 -0.23 17.54
CA SER A 151 21.99 -1.62 17.93
C SER A 151 20.93 -2.26 17.02
N SER A 152 20.94 -3.61 16.93
CA SER A 152 19.95 -4.37 16.15
C SER A 152 18.50 -4.04 16.52
N GLY A 153 18.22 -3.79 17.81
CA GLY A 153 16.90 -3.36 18.26
C GLY A 153 16.49 -2.00 17.69
N VAL A 154 17.42 -1.03 17.66
CA VAL A 154 17.17 0.29 17.06
C VAL A 154 17.01 0.17 15.54
N GLN A 155 17.85 -0.61 14.88
CA GLN A 155 17.74 -0.89 13.44
C GLN A 155 16.44 -1.61 13.06
N SER A 156 15.80 -2.32 14.00
CA SER A 156 14.52 -2.98 13.80
C SER A 156 13.33 -2.03 14.08
N ILE A 157 13.35 -1.32 15.23
CA ILE A 157 12.20 -0.52 15.66
C ILE A 157 12.03 0.77 14.84
N VAL A 158 13.11 1.42 14.45
CA VAL A 158 13.04 2.72 13.75
C VAL A 158 12.38 2.61 12.38
N PRO A 159 12.78 1.68 11.48
CA PRO A 159 12.10 1.53 10.19
C PRO A 159 10.62 1.15 10.36
N MET A 160 10.31 0.28 11.33
CA MET A 160 8.95 -0.12 11.61
C MET A 160 8.10 1.07 12.08
N TYR A 161 8.60 1.85 13.04
CA TYR A 161 7.91 3.03 13.58
C TYR A 161 7.67 4.07 12.48
N VAL A 162 8.71 4.44 11.72
CA VAL A 162 8.63 5.46 10.67
C VAL A 162 7.70 5.05 9.55
N CYS A 163 7.76 3.79 9.09
CA CYS A 163 6.84 3.28 8.08
C CYS A 163 5.39 3.28 8.56
N LEU A 164 5.12 2.81 9.79
CA LEU A 164 3.79 2.80 10.37
C LEU A 164 3.25 4.22 10.55
N ASP A 165 4.06 5.15 11.04
CA ASP A 165 3.67 6.54 11.19
C ASP A 165 3.30 7.18 9.83
N TYR A 166 4.11 6.96 8.80
CA TYR A 166 3.82 7.42 7.44
C TYR A 166 2.52 6.80 6.90
N ILE A 167 2.39 5.48 6.94
CA ILE A 167 1.26 4.74 6.34
C ILE A 167 -0.05 5.05 7.05
N THR A 168 -0.01 5.39 8.32
CA THR A 168 -1.22 5.64 9.11
C THR A 168 -1.62 7.11 9.20
N ARG A 169 -0.73 8.05 8.89
CA ARG A 169 -0.96 9.50 8.98
C ARG A 169 -0.64 10.25 7.69
N GLU A 170 0.62 10.22 7.31
CA GLU A 170 1.16 11.14 6.30
C GLU A 170 0.75 10.75 4.87
N ILE A 171 0.56 9.47 4.59
CA ILE A 171 0.22 9.00 3.25
C ILE A 171 -1.07 9.62 2.71
N TYR A 172 -2.02 9.93 3.58
CA TYR A 172 -3.30 10.54 3.19
C TYR A 172 -3.16 12.00 2.78
N ASN A 173 -2.11 12.69 3.27
CA ASN A 173 -1.77 14.05 2.88
C ASN A 173 -0.89 14.06 1.62
N ALA A 174 0.04 13.12 1.53
CA ALA A 174 0.98 12.99 0.42
C ALA A 174 0.31 12.71 -0.94
N GLU A 175 -0.83 12.03 -0.96
CA GLU A 175 -1.55 11.76 -2.21
C GLU A 175 -2.16 13.02 -2.84
N ASN A 176 -2.53 14.02 -2.04
CA ASN A 176 -3.02 15.29 -2.55
C ASN A 176 -1.95 16.08 -3.32
N ASP A 177 -0.66 15.83 -3.04
CA ASP A 177 0.46 16.50 -3.72
C ASP A 177 0.94 15.76 -4.97
N LYS A 178 0.63 14.47 -5.12
CA LYS A 178 1.05 13.65 -6.29
C LYS A 178 0.40 14.09 -7.59
N ASP A 179 -0.81 14.63 -7.56
CA ASP A 179 -1.50 15.10 -8.76
C ASP A 179 -0.75 16.23 -9.48
N LYS A 180 0.08 16.98 -8.73
CA LYS A 180 0.89 18.08 -9.28
C LYS A 180 2.21 17.62 -9.92
N LYS A 181 2.68 16.39 -9.62
CA LYS A 181 4.03 15.90 -9.99
C LYS A 181 4.02 14.67 -10.90
N ARG A 182 2.85 14.28 -11.46
CA ARG A 182 2.78 13.10 -12.35
C ARG A 182 3.58 13.32 -13.63
N THR A 183 4.38 12.31 -14.00
CA THR A 183 4.99 12.24 -15.32
C THR A 183 3.94 12.06 -16.40
N GLU A 184 4.30 12.33 -17.68
CA GLU A 184 3.37 12.21 -18.80
C GLU A 184 2.84 10.76 -18.96
N LEU A 185 3.69 9.76 -18.78
CA LEU A 185 3.31 8.35 -18.79
C LEU A 185 2.35 7.98 -17.65
N GLU A 186 2.53 8.56 -16.46
CA GLU A 186 1.62 8.37 -15.33
C GLU A 186 0.28 9.04 -15.55
N ARG A 187 0.25 10.19 -16.23
CA ARG A 187 -0.99 10.86 -16.64
C ARG A 187 -1.76 10.03 -17.64
N GLU A 188 -1.10 9.50 -18.67
CA GLU A 188 -1.73 8.63 -19.67
C GLU A 188 -2.35 7.38 -19.01
N LYS A 189 -1.63 6.71 -18.14
CA LYS A 189 -2.15 5.56 -17.39
C LYS A 189 -3.35 5.93 -16.51
N TYR A 190 -3.31 7.11 -15.90
CA TYR A 190 -4.42 7.61 -15.08
C TYR A 190 -5.64 7.92 -15.92
N ASN A 191 -5.48 8.58 -17.07
CA ASN A 191 -6.57 8.87 -17.99
C ASN A 191 -7.21 7.59 -18.53
N ASN A 192 -6.42 6.60 -18.93
CA ASN A 192 -6.92 5.29 -19.34
C ASN A 192 -7.74 4.61 -18.23
N LEU A 193 -7.29 4.72 -16.98
CA LEU A 193 -8.06 4.25 -15.83
C LEU A 193 -9.39 4.99 -15.69
N LEU A 194 -9.40 6.32 -15.79
CA LEU A 194 -10.62 7.14 -15.71
C LEU A 194 -11.65 6.75 -16.78
N PHE A 195 -11.22 6.55 -18.03
CA PHE A 195 -12.09 6.10 -19.12
C PHE A 195 -12.68 4.71 -18.84
N ASN A 196 -11.87 3.78 -18.32
CA ASN A 196 -12.36 2.45 -17.95
C ASN A 196 -13.40 2.53 -16.82
N LEU A 197 -13.16 3.33 -15.79
CA LEU A 197 -14.11 3.54 -14.69
C LEU A 197 -15.41 4.20 -15.18
N TYR A 198 -15.31 5.17 -16.09
CA TYR A 198 -16.46 5.83 -16.70
C TYR A 198 -17.32 4.87 -17.52
N ASN A 199 -16.70 4.05 -18.37
CA ASN A 199 -17.42 3.04 -19.14
C ASN A 199 -18.09 1.99 -18.26
N GLN A 200 -17.46 1.62 -17.15
CA GLN A 200 -18.06 0.73 -16.15
C GLN A 200 -19.25 1.37 -15.44
N SER A 201 -19.19 2.68 -15.14
CA SER A 201 -20.29 3.41 -14.49
C SER A 201 -21.52 3.57 -15.40
N LYS A 202 -21.32 3.77 -16.70
CA LYS A 202 -22.43 3.86 -17.69
C LYS A 202 -23.32 2.63 -17.75
N ASN A 203 -22.76 1.45 -17.51
CA ASN A 203 -23.52 0.20 -17.49
C ASN A 203 -24.47 0.09 -16.26
N ILE A 204 -24.41 1.06 -15.35
CA ILE A 204 -25.19 1.10 -14.10
C ILE A 204 -26.23 2.25 -14.14
N GLU A 205 -26.17 3.14 -15.16
CA GLU A 205 -27.15 4.23 -15.28
C GLU A 205 -28.58 3.69 -15.36
N ILE A 206 -29.36 4.01 -14.34
CA ILE A 206 -30.80 3.76 -14.29
C ILE A 206 -31.43 4.59 -15.42
N LYS A 207 -32.15 3.93 -16.32
CA LYS A 207 -32.92 4.55 -17.41
C LYS A 207 -33.84 5.63 -16.85
N SER A 208 -33.44 6.87 -16.88
CA SER A 208 -34.32 7.99 -16.61
C SER A 208 -34.75 8.60 -17.96
N GLU A 209 -36.03 8.55 -18.23
CA GLU A 209 -36.66 8.92 -19.50
C GLU A 209 -36.77 10.44 -19.77
N ASN A 210 -36.08 11.30 -19.07
CA ASN A 210 -36.16 12.75 -19.30
C ASN A 210 -34.93 13.28 -20.04
N LYS A 211 -35.15 13.92 -21.20
CA LYS A 211 -34.15 14.73 -21.93
C LYS A 211 -33.66 15.85 -21.00
N ARG A 212 -32.53 15.64 -20.35
CA ARG A 212 -31.82 16.64 -19.55
C ARG A 212 -30.60 17.11 -20.29
N ILE A 213 -30.19 18.36 -20.05
CA ILE A 213 -28.92 18.91 -20.54
C ILE A 213 -27.81 18.08 -19.89
N PRO A 214 -26.89 17.48 -20.68
CA PRO A 214 -25.82 16.68 -20.12
C PRO A 214 -24.92 17.55 -19.24
N ILE A 215 -24.59 17.05 -18.06
CA ILE A 215 -23.64 17.71 -17.16
C ILE A 215 -22.25 17.24 -17.50
N GLN A 216 -21.36 18.20 -17.74
CA GLN A 216 -19.95 17.95 -18.01
C GLN A 216 -19.19 17.99 -16.67
N LEU A 217 -18.42 16.91 -16.42
CA LEU A 217 -17.49 16.80 -15.30
C LEU A 217 -16.08 16.67 -15.85
N THR A 218 -15.20 17.60 -15.51
CA THR A 218 -13.78 17.56 -15.93
C THR A 218 -12.93 16.96 -14.81
N ILE A 219 -12.21 15.89 -15.10
CA ILE A 219 -11.25 15.26 -14.19
C ILE A 219 -9.94 15.03 -14.95
N ALA A 220 -8.83 15.54 -14.41
CA ALA A 220 -7.48 15.39 -15.00
C ALA A 220 -7.40 15.87 -16.48
N ASN A 221 -8.09 16.96 -16.81
CA ASN A 221 -8.23 17.56 -18.14
C ASN A 221 -9.04 16.71 -19.14
N GLU A 222 -9.75 15.68 -18.68
CA GLU A 222 -10.66 14.88 -19.50
C GLU A 222 -12.10 15.19 -19.13
N ASP A 223 -12.99 15.25 -20.14
CA ASP A 223 -14.39 15.62 -19.99
C ASP A 223 -15.29 14.38 -20.06
N PHE A 224 -16.14 14.24 -19.03
CA PHE A 224 -17.12 13.16 -18.90
C PHE A 224 -18.54 13.72 -18.88
N LEU A 225 -19.45 13.13 -19.64
CA LEU A 225 -20.83 13.61 -19.79
C LEU A 225 -21.81 12.71 -19.04
N PHE A 226 -22.67 13.33 -18.20
CA PHE A 226 -23.67 12.65 -17.39
C PHE A 226 -25.07 13.22 -17.63
N GLY A 227 -26.10 12.39 -17.51
CA GLY A 227 -27.49 12.81 -17.67
C GLY A 227 -28.04 13.65 -16.52
N ASN A 228 -27.40 13.64 -15.34
CA ASN A 228 -27.80 14.41 -14.15
C ASN A 228 -26.62 14.60 -13.19
N GLU A 229 -26.80 15.52 -12.22
CA GLU A 229 -25.79 15.88 -11.23
C GLU A 229 -25.48 14.73 -10.27
N ASP A 230 -26.47 13.94 -9.90
CA ASP A 230 -26.28 12.80 -8.99
C ASP A 230 -25.36 11.76 -9.61
N SER A 231 -25.51 11.48 -10.91
CA SER A 231 -24.63 10.56 -11.64
C SER A 231 -23.20 11.09 -11.75
N ALA A 232 -23.03 12.40 -11.99
CA ALA A 232 -21.72 13.04 -12.04
C ALA A 232 -21.03 12.99 -10.67
N ASN A 233 -21.75 13.30 -9.60
CA ASN A 233 -21.23 13.23 -8.22
C ASN A 233 -20.91 11.78 -7.81
N ALA A 234 -21.78 10.84 -8.13
CA ALA A 234 -21.53 9.41 -7.87
C ALA A 234 -20.26 8.91 -8.58
N PHE A 235 -20.03 9.33 -9.83
CA PHE A 235 -18.81 9.01 -10.56
C PHE A 235 -17.58 9.65 -9.92
N LYS A 236 -17.63 10.91 -9.55
CA LYS A 236 -16.55 11.62 -8.86
C LYS A 236 -16.19 10.91 -7.55
N ASP A 237 -17.18 10.52 -6.77
CA ASP A 237 -16.97 9.78 -5.52
C ASP A 237 -16.37 8.40 -5.77
N TYR A 238 -16.79 7.73 -6.85
CA TYR A 238 -16.22 6.44 -7.26
C TYR A 238 -14.74 6.59 -7.63
N VAL A 239 -14.42 7.57 -8.49
CA VAL A 239 -13.03 7.87 -8.86
C VAL A 239 -12.20 8.14 -7.62
N ASN A 240 -12.67 8.97 -6.69
CA ASN A 240 -11.96 9.29 -5.46
C ASN A 240 -11.74 8.04 -4.59
N ARG A 241 -12.75 7.18 -4.41
CA ARG A 241 -12.61 5.93 -3.65
C ARG A 241 -11.63 4.96 -4.28
N TYR A 242 -11.57 4.94 -5.61
CA TYR A 242 -10.72 4.02 -6.36
C TYR A 242 -9.28 4.51 -6.53
N THR A 243 -9.08 5.81 -6.69
CA THR A 243 -7.76 6.40 -6.98
C THR A 243 -7.02 6.89 -5.75
N LEU A 244 -7.73 7.45 -4.76
CA LEU A 244 -7.14 7.92 -3.52
C LEU A 244 -7.10 6.82 -2.46
N ILE A 245 -6.07 6.83 -1.62
CA ILE A 245 -5.97 5.91 -0.49
C ILE A 245 -7.06 6.24 0.54
N GLN A 246 -7.94 5.29 0.80
CA GLN A 246 -9.07 5.43 1.72
C GLN A 246 -8.85 4.80 3.09
N GLY A 247 -7.85 3.94 3.20
CA GLY A 247 -7.46 3.24 4.42
C GLY A 247 -6.09 2.59 4.25
N SER A 248 -5.63 1.89 5.27
CA SER A 248 -4.36 1.15 5.22
C SER A 248 -4.53 -0.23 5.83
N ASP A 249 -4.05 -1.24 5.12
CA ASP A 249 -3.94 -2.61 5.60
C ASP A 249 -2.44 -2.92 5.74
N VAL A 250 -1.98 -3.09 6.96
CA VAL A 250 -0.57 -3.33 7.26
C VAL A 250 -0.39 -4.73 7.82
N TYR A 251 0.47 -5.48 7.17
CA TYR A 251 0.90 -6.80 7.59
C TYR A 251 2.28 -6.67 8.22
N LEU A 252 2.37 -6.98 9.51
CA LEU A 252 3.56 -6.81 10.33
C LEU A 252 4.05 -8.19 10.78
N GLU A 253 5.25 -8.58 10.35
CA GLU A 253 5.84 -9.86 10.65
C GLU A 253 6.83 -9.72 11.79
N GLU A 254 6.71 -10.61 12.79
CA GLU A 254 7.60 -10.73 13.95
C GLU A 254 7.98 -9.36 14.54
N PRO A 255 7.02 -8.51 14.95
CA PRO A 255 7.33 -7.16 15.45
C PRO A 255 8.18 -7.19 16.73
N GLU A 256 8.15 -8.30 17.47
CA GLU A 256 8.94 -8.56 18.66
C GLU A 256 10.42 -8.82 18.37
N ASN A 257 10.77 -9.18 17.13
CA ASN A 257 12.11 -9.60 16.76
C ASN A 257 13.15 -8.48 17.03
N ASN A 258 14.25 -8.85 17.69
CA ASN A 258 15.33 -7.97 18.13
C ASN A 258 14.91 -6.91 19.20
N LEU A 259 13.73 -7.02 19.81
CA LEU A 259 13.28 -6.09 20.84
C LEU A 259 13.31 -6.75 22.23
N PHE A 260 13.73 -5.97 23.24
CA PHE A 260 13.60 -6.38 24.63
C PHE A 260 12.13 -6.40 25.08
N PRO A 261 11.74 -7.31 26.00
CA PRO A 261 10.35 -7.44 26.44
C PRO A 261 9.66 -6.12 26.84
N PRO A 262 10.29 -5.19 27.60
CA PRO A 262 9.69 -3.89 27.89
C PRO A 262 9.37 -3.07 26.63
N THR A 263 10.27 -3.10 25.63
CA THR A 263 10.07 -2.40 24.35
C THR A 263 8.94 -3.03 23.53
N GLN A 264 8.80 -4.37 23.58
CA GLN A 264 7.68 -5.08 22.94
C GLN A 264 6.33 -4.63 23.53
N CYS A 265 6.23 -4.50 24.86
CA CYS A 265 5.03 -3.99 25.51
C CYS A 265 4.73 -2.54 25.08
N GLN A 266 5.72 -1.65 25.13
CA GLN A 266 5.56 -0.25 24.70
C GLN A 266 5.14 -0.14 23.23
N PHE A 267 5.69 -0.99 22.39
CA PHE A 267 5.33 -1.04 20.96
C PHE A 267 3.88 -1.53 20.78
N THR A 268 3.46 -2.55 21.50
CA THR A 268 2.10 -3.07 21.46
C THR A 268 1.10 -2.01 21.92
N ASP A 269 1.37 -1.31 23.02
CA ASP A 269 0.54 -0.22 23.51
C ASP A 269 0.43 0.91 22.47
N TRP A 270 1.55 1.26 21.84
CA TRP A 270 1.56 2.26 20.77
C TRP A 270 0.75 1.82 19.54
N LEU A 271 0.82 0.53 19.12
CA LEU A 271 0.00 -0.01 18.04
C LEU A 271 -1.51 0.07 18.36
N ILE A 272 -1.88 -0.24 19.60
CA ILE A 272 -3.26 -0.11 20.08
C ILE A 272 -3.72 1.35 20.04
N GLU A 273 -2.89 2.28 20.51
CA GLU A 273 -3.18 3.71 20.41
C GLU A 273 -3.26 4.18 18.97
N LEU A 274 -2.31 3.75 18.13
CA LEU A 274 -2.32 4.02 16.71
C LEU A 274 -3.63 3.55 16.08
N SER A 275 -4.18 2.43 16.49
CA SER A 275 -5.46 1.92 16.04
C SER A 275 -6.67 2.77 16.46
N LYS A 276 -6.60 3.53 17.51
CA LYS A 276 -7.72 4.35 18.06
C LYS A 276 -7.77 5.79 17.54
N ARG A 277 -6.67 6.39 17.09
CA ARG A 277 -6.52 7.83 16.80
C ARG A 277 -7.07 8.31 15.44
N ARG A 278 -8.04 7.68 14.77
CA ARG A 278 -8.17 7.71 13.31
C ARG A 278 -9.30 8.52 12.71
N LYS A 279 -8.93 9.21 11.61
CA LYS A 279 -9.85 9.74 10.59
C LYS A 279 -10.17 8.72 9.48
N LYS A 280 -9.34 7.66 9.27
CA LYS A 280 -9.52 6.63 8.23
C LYS A 280 -9.27 5.24 8.80
N THR A 281 -9.84 4.21 8.18
CA THR A 281 -9.71 2.81 8.63
C THR A 281 -8.27 2.33 8.41
N VAL A 282 -7.66 1.77 9.43
CA VAL A 282 -6.39 1.06 9.33
C VAL A 282 -6.54 -0.30 9.99
N SER A 283 -6.26 -1.35 9.24
CA SER A 283 -6.22 -2.73 9.74
C SER A 283 -4.76 -3.09 9.97
N LEU A 284 -4.47 -3.62 11.14
CA LEU A 284 -3.14 -4.15 11.48
C LEU A 284 -3.27 -5.66 11.64
N PHE A 285 -2.52 -6.38 10.83
CA PHE A 285 -2.38 -7.83 10.89
C PHE A 285 -0.98 -8.14 11.41
N VAL A 286 -0.89 -8.77 12.58
CA VAL A 286 0.37 -9.06 13.26
C VAL A 286 0.58 -10.56 13.25
N CYS A 287 1.72 -11.00 12.69
CA CYS A 287 2.18 -12.37 12.74
C CYS A 287 3.30 -12.45 13.80
N ILE A 288 3.08 -13.20 14.84
CA ILE A 288 4.02 -13.44 15.95
C ILE A 288 4.57 -14.85 15.77
N GLN A 289 5.87 -15.03 15.98
CA GLN A 289 6.46 -16.36 16.01
C GLN A 289 6.11 -17.03 17.35
N GLU A 290 5.39 -18.15 17.30
CA GLU A 290 5.23 -19.02 18.47
C GLU A 290 6.52 -19.84 18.68
N TYR A 291 7.15 -19.67 19.83
CA TYR A 291 8.31 -20.47 20.27
C TYR A 291 7.86 -21.72 21.04
#